data_e061eceeb9a03bca9869d8e2bc1a7fbb
#
_entry.id   e061eceeb9a03bca9869d8e2bc1a7fbb
#
_cell.length_a   1.000
_cell.length_b   1.000
_cell.length_c   1.000
_cell.angle_alpha   90.00
_cell.angle_beta   90.00
_cell.angle_gamma   90.00
#
_symmetry.space_group_name_H-M   'P 1'
#
loop_
_entity.id
_entity.type
_entity.pdbx_description
1 polymer ?
#
loop_
_entity_poly.entity_id
_entity_poly.type
_entity_poly.pdbx_seq_one_letter_code
_entity_poly.pdbx_strand_id
1 'polypeptide(L)'
;ELNSTQPFQLLETSPQFIYQAQSGLTGRDGPDNPANGPRPLYNVEKDAYVLAEGQNELQVPMTYTDAAGNTFTKTFVLKRGDYAVNVNYNVQNAGEKPLEISTFGQLKQSITLPPHLDTGSSNFALHTFRGAAYSTPDEKYEKYKFDTIADNENLNISSKGGWVAMLQQYFATAWIPHNDGTNNFYTANLGNGIAAIGYKSQPVLVQPGQTGAMNSTLWVGPEIQDKMAAVAPHLDLTVDYGWLWFISQPLFKLLKWIHSFVGNWGFSIIIITFIVRGIMYPLTK
;
A
#
# COMPACT_ATOMS: atom_id res chain seq x y z
N GLU A 1 1.73 19.92 3.34
CA GLU A 1 1.52 21.30 2.87
C GLU A 1 2.79 22.12 3.14
N LEU A 2 3.20 22.93 2.18
CA LEU A 2 4.48 23.67 2.19
C LEU A 2 4.65 24.63 3.37
N ASN A 3 3.59 24.95 4.10
CA ASN A 3 3.60 25.86 5.24
C ASN A 3 2.94 25.30 6.50
N SER A 4 2.66 24.00 6.53
CA SER A 4 2.08 23.35 7.71
C SER A 4 3.17 22.84 8.63
N THR A 5 3.08 23.15 9.90
CA THR A 5 3.94 22.57 10.96
C THR A 5 3.46 21.17 11.36
N GLN A 6 2.29 20.77 10.91
CA GLN A 6 1.72 19.45 11.17
C GLN A 6 2.04 18.50 10.01
N PRO A 7 2.46 17.26 10.28
CA PRO A 7 2.65 16.25 9.25
C PRO A 7 1.33 15.91 8.57
N PHE A 8 1.39 15.58 7.28
CA PHE A 8 0.22 15.10 6.55
C PHE A 8 -0.19 13.71 7.07
N GLN A 9 -1.43 13.58 7.48
CA GLN A 9 -1.99 12.32 7.93
C GLN A 9 -2.63 11.59 6.74
N LEU A 10 -1.96 10.56 6.23
CA LEU A 10 -2.46 9.77 5.10
C LEU A 10 -3.55 8.78 5.52
N LEU A 11 -3.29 7.99 6.56
CA LEU A 11 -4.26 7.04 7.09
C LEU A 11 -5.08 7.73 8.20
N GLU A 12 -6.39 7.61 8.14
CA GLU A 12 -7.31 8.35 9.01
C GLU A 12 -8.41 7.44 9.56
N THR A 13 -8.78 7.69 10.81
CA THR A 13 -9.87 7.01 11.50
C THR A 13 -10.76 8.07 12.15
N SER A 14 -11.43 8.85 11.33
CA SER A 14 -12.40 9.84 11.81
C SER A 14 -13.84 9.39 11.50
N PRO A 15 -14.85 9.93 12.20
CA PRO A 15 -16.25 9.64 11.86
C PRO A 15 -16.63 10.07 10.43
N GLN A 16 -15.92 11.04 9.87
CA GLN A 16 -16.18 11.58 8.54
C GLN A 16 -15.42 10.89 7.43
N PHE A 17 -14.26 10.31 7.75
CA PHE A 17 -13.39 9.68 6.77
C PHE A 17 -12.57 8.55 7.39
N ILE A 18 -12.67 7.39 6.77
CA ILE A 18 -11.88 6.21 7.14
C ILE A 18 -10.93 5.88 6.00
N TYR A 19 -9.66 5.75 6.31
CA TYR A 19 -8.65 5.22 5.41
C TYR A 19 -7.65 4.41 6.24
N GLN A 20 -7.72 3.08 6.15
CA GLN A 20 -6.96 2.17 7.01
C GLN A 20 -6.30 1.07 6.20
N ALA A 21 -5.08 0.70 6.63
CA ALA A 21 -4.42 -0.53 6.23
C ALA A 21 -4.52 -1.53 7.39
N GLN A 22 -5.05 -2.71 7.11
CA GLN A 22 -5.26 -3.78 8.07
C GLN A 22 -4.52 -5.03 7.61
N SER A 23 -4.04 -5.81 8.56
CA SER A 23 -3.43 -7.11 8.31
C SER A 23 -3.60 -8.03 9.49
N GLY A 24 -3.46 -9.31 9.26
CA GLY A 24 -3.59 -10.29 10.33
C GLY A 24 -3.40 -11.72 9.85
N LEU A 25 -3.64 -12.62 10.78
CA LEU A 25 -3.59 -14.05 10.61
C LEU A 25 -5.00 -14.63 10.74
N THR A 26 -5.48 -15.21 9.66
CA THR A 26 -6.76 -15.89 9.56
C THR A 26 -6.53 -17.38 9.24
N GLY A 27 -7.50 -18.05 8.67
CA GLY A 27 -7.47 -19.49 8.50
C GLY A 27 -8.15 -20.18 9.68
N ARG A 28 -8.15 -21.52 9.67
CA ARG A 28 -8.84 -22.31 10.70
C ARG A 28 -8.34 -21.95 12.12
N ASP A 29 -7.03 -21.80 12.29
CA ASP A 29 -6.39 -21.59 13.59
C ASP A 29 -5.81 -20.16 13.75
N GLY A 30 -6.18 -19.24 12.84
CA GLY A 30 -5.73 -17.86 12.89
C GLY A 30 -6.38 -17.07 14.03
N PRO A 31 -5.59 -16.31 14.82
CA PRO A 31 -6.12 -15.52 15.92
C PRO A 31 -7.05 -14.38 15.48
N ASP A 32 -6.93 -13.91 14.23
CA ASP A 32 -7.78 -12.86 13.66
C ASP A 32 -9.03 -13.42 12.94
N ASN A 33 -9.21 -14.74 12.92
CA ASN A 33 -10.43 -15.34 12.39
C ASN A 33 -11.59 -15.12 13.36
N PRO A 34 -12.69 -14.45 12.95
CA PRO A 34 -13.83 -14.19 13.81
C PRO A 34 -14.47 -15.46 14.42
N ALA A 35 -14.33 -16.60 13.76
CA ALA A 35 -14.81 -17.88 14.26
C ALA A 35 -14.07 -18.36 15.52
N ASN A 36 -12.87 -17.85 15.76
CA ASN A 36 -12.04 -18.18 16.94
C ASN A 36 -12.21 -17.19 18.10
N GLY A 37 -13.16 -16.26 17.98
CA GLY A 37 -13.46 -15.26 19.00
C GLY A 37 -13.07 -13.83 18.59
N PRO A 38 -13.08 -12.88 19.52
CA PRO A 38 -12.68 -11.51 19.25
C PRO A 38 -11.19 -11.43 18.90
N ARG A 39 -10.80 -10.42 18.13
CA ARG A 39 -9.39 -10.20 17.79
C ARG A 39 -8.56 -10.03 19.05
N PRO A 40 -7.43 -10.72 19.16
CA PRO A 40 -6.58 -10.66 20.35
C PRO A 40 -5.89 -9.31 20.47
N LEU A 41 -5.56 -8.95 21.70
CA LEU A 41 -4.65 -7.84 21.96
C LEU A 41 -3.21 -8.37 21.96
N TYR A 42 -2.38 -7.77 21.14
CA TYR A 42 -0.95 -8.06 21.11
C TYR A 42 -0.22 -7.25 22.18
N ASN A 43 0.74 -7.87 22.82
CA ASN A 43 1.60 -7.23 23.81
C ASN A 43 2.83 -6.63 23.14
N VAL A 44 3.22 -5.45 23.59
CA VAL A 44 4.46 -4.78 23.20
C VAL A 44 5.36 -4.60 24.43
N GLU A 45 6.68 -4.64 24.21
CA GLU A 45 7.63 -4.48 25.33
C GLU A 45 7.81 -3.02 25.74
N LYS A 46 7.55 -2.09 24.84
CA LYS A 46 7.79 -0.65 25.02
C LYS A 46 6.56 0.15 24.58
N ASP A 47 6.32 1.25 25.26
CA ASP A 47 5.26 2.20 24.89
C ASP A 47 5.64 3.08 23.68
N ALA A 48 6.94 3.21 23.42
CA ALA A 48 7.46 3.97 22.28
C ALA A 48 8.71 3.30 21.70
N TYR A 49 8.79 3.34 20.38
CA TYR A 49 9.94 2.86 19.60
C TYR A 49 10.52 4.03 18.80
N VAL A 50 11.78 4.33 19.02
CA VAL A 50 12.47 5.46 18.39
C VAL A 50 13.69 4.94 17.63
N LEU A 51 13.79 5.32 16.36
CA LEU A 51 14.95 5.00 15.54
C LEU A 51 16.15 5.89 16.00
N ALA A 52 17.15 5.25 16.58
CA ALA A 52 18.34 5.93 17.07
C ALA A 52 19.16 6.57 15.93
N GLU A 53 19.91 7.60 16.27
CA GLU A 53 20.85 8.22 15.34
C GLU A 53 21.91 7.19 14.89
N GLY A 54 22.19 7.16 13.60
CA GLY A 54 23.12 6.19 13.00
C GLY A 54 22.52 4.81 12.70
N GLN A 55 21.31 4.52 13.18
CA GLN A 55 20.58 3.30 12.81
C GLN A 55 19.66 3.56 11.62
N ASN A 56 19.54 2.55 10.73
CA ASN A 56 18.73 2.64 9.51
C ASN A 56 17.44 1.83 9.57
N GLU A 57 17.29 0.99 10.59
CA GLU A 57 16.15 0.09 10.71
C GLU A 57 15.59 0.08 12.12
N LEU A 58 14.28 0.10 12.23
CA LEU A 58 13.54 -0.02 13.48
C LEU A 58 12.61 -1.23 13.38
N GLN A 59 12.71 -2.13 14.34
CA GLN A 59 11.80 -3.26 14.48
C GLN A 59 10.85 -3.04 15.65
N VAL A 60 9.57 -3.28 15.42
CA VAL A 60 8.51 -3.20 16.44
C VAL A 60 7.81 -4.55 16.53
N PRO A 61 8.29 -5.45 17.40
CA PRO A 61 7.66 -6.75 17.61
C PRO A 61 6.47 -6.64 18.53
N MET A 62 5.42 -7.39 18.23
CA MET A 62 4.20 -7.52 19.01
C MET A 62 3.87 -8.99 19.13
N THR A 63 3.52 -9.45 20.31
CA THR A 63 3.31 -10.88 20.61
C THR A 63 1.94 -11.16 21.20
N TYR A 64 1.37 -12.28 20.79
CA TYR A 64 0.18 -12.86 21.39
C TYR A 64 0.40 -14.35 21.63
N THR A 65 0.05 -14.81 22.81
CA THR A 65 0.08 -16.24 23.15
C THR A 65 -1.34 -16.69 23.47
N ASP A 66 -1.81 -17.72 22.78
CA ASP A 66 -3.14 -18.28 23.00
C ASP A 66 -3.18 -19.23 24.20
N ALA A 67 -4.37 -19.72 24.53
CA ALA A 67 -4.56 -20.63 25.67
C ALA A 67 -3.84 -21.99 25.51
N ALA A 68 -3.55 -22.39 24.28
CA ALA A 68 -2.80 -23.61 23.97
C ALA A 68 -1.27 -23.43 24.01
N GLY A 69 -0.79 -22.22 24.28
CA GLY A 69 0.63 -21.88 24.32
C GLY A 69 1.25 -21.52 22.98
N ASN A 70 0.47 -21.46 21.90
CA ASN A 70 0.96 -21.02 20.61
C ASN A 70 1.30 -19.53 20.65
N THR A 71 2.44 -19.15 20.09
CA THR A 71 2.90 -17.76 20.07
C THR A 71 2.85 -17.20 18.66
N PHE A 72 2.19 -16.07 18.53
CA PHE A 72 2.05 -15.30 17.28
C PHE A 72 2.82 -14.00 17.46
N THR A 73 3.83 -13.79 16.64
CA THR A 73 4.63 -12.56 16.66
C THR A 73 4.42 -11.80 15.36
N LYS A 74 3.99 -10.55 15.46
CA LYS A 74 3.87 -9.60 14.35
C LYS A 74 4.94 -8.54 14.52
N THR A 75 5.84 -8.42 13.55
CA THR A 75 6.93 -7.46 13.58
C THR A 75 6.78 -6.47 12.44
N PHE A 76 6.70 -5.18 12.77
CA PHE A 76 6.83 -4.10 11.81
C PHE A 76 8.29 -3.73 11.67
N VAL A 77 8.79 -3.69 10.44
CA VAL A 77 10.16 -3.27 10.12
C VAL A 77 10.11 -2.01 9.30
N LEU A 78 10.57 -0.91 9.88
CA LEU A 78 10.63 0.40 9.26
C LEU A 78 12.09 0.75 8.95
N LYS A 79 12.31 1.29 7.76
CA LYS A 79 13.65 1.73 7.32
C LYS A 79 13.69 3.24 7.14
N ARG A 80 14.81 3.85 7.56
CA ARG A 80 15.02 5.29 7.44
C ARG A 80 14.90 5.73 5.98
N GLY A 81 14.08 6.74 5.72
CA GLY A 81 13.89 7.30 4.38
C GLY A 81 13.11 6.42 3.41
N ASP A 82 12.45 5.38 3.90
CA ASP A 82 11.60 4.48 3.10
C ASP A 82 10.13 4.62 3.48
N TYR A 83 9.27 4.36 2.53
CA TYR A 83 7.80 4.32 2.71
C TYR A 83 7.24 2.91 2.67
N ALA A 84 8.09 1.91 2.44
CA ALA A 84 7.74 0.51 2.54
C ALA A 84 7.95 0.02 3.98
N VAL A 85 6.93 -0.57 4.56
CA VAL A 85 6.96 -1.17 5.90
C VAL A 85 6.81 -2.67 5.73
N ASN A 86 7.79 -3.44 6.17
CA ASN A 86 7.66 -4.89 6.20
C ASN A 86 6.82 -5.31 7.40
N VAL A 87 5.87 -6.19 7.16
CA VAL A 87 5.00 -6.78 8.17
C VAL A 87 5.23 -8.28 8.16
N ASN A 88 5.94 -8.76 9.16
CA ASN A 88 6.40 -10.14 9.24
C ASN A 88 5.69 -10.85 10.39
N TYR A 89 5.26 -12.09 10.13
CA TYR A 89 4.66 -12.94 11.13
C TYR A 89 5.51 -14.17 11.40
N ASN A 90 5.63 -14.53 12.67
CA ASN A 90 6.13 -15.83 13.13
C ASN A 90 5.06 -16.50 13.96
N VAL A 91 4.77 -17.75 13.61
CA VAL A 91 3.79 -18.57 14.33
C VAL A 91 4.52 -19.76 14.91
N GLN A 92 4.62 -19.83 16.23
CA GLN A 92 5.24 -20.93 16.94
C GLN A 92 4.15 -21.88 17.45
N ASN A 93 4.13 -23.09 16.92
CA ASN A 93 3.18 -24.12 17.32
C ASN A 93 3.71 -24.89 18.54
N ALA A 94 3.15 -24.62 19.69
CA ALA A 94 3.47 -25.33 20.95
C ALA A 94 2.52 -26.51 21.25
N GLY A 95 1.52 -26.73 20.39
CA GLY A 95 0.52 -27.80 20.55
C GLY A 95 0.93 -29.10 19.88
N GLU A 96 0.01 -30.05 19.85
CA GLU A 96 0.21 -31.40 19.29
C GLU A 96 -0.39 -31.56 17.89
N LYS A 97 -1.12 -30.56 17.40
CA LYS A 97 -1.79 -30.58 16.09
C LYS A 97 -1.21 -29.49 15.16
N PRO A 98 -1.17 -29.75 13.86
CA PRO A 98 -0.80 -28.70 12.89
C PRO A 98 -1.75 -27.50 12.97
N LEU A 99 -1.18 -26.30 12.92
CA LEU A 99 -1.93 -25.05 12.79
C LEU A 99 -2.08 -24.69 11.33
N GLU A 100 -3.30 -24.34 10.91
CA GLU A 100 -3.62 -23.88 9.57
C GLU A 100 -3.84 -22.36 9.59
N ILE A 101 -2.88 -21.62 9.06
CA ILE A 101 -2.80 -20.16 9.14
C ILE A 101 -2.74 -19.56 7.74
N SER A 102 -3.57 -18.56 7.48
CA SER A 102 -3.52 -17.71 6.29
C SER A 102 -3.22 -16.27 6.70
N THR A 103 -2.41 -15.58 5.92
CA THR A 103 -2.25 -14.12 6.06
C THR A 103 -3.29 -13.39 5.25
N PHE A 104 -3.66 -12.21 5.70
CA PHE A 104 -4.43 -11.26 4.92
C PHE A 104 -3.88 -9.85 5.09
N GLY A 105 -4.08 -9.04 4.06
CA GLY A 105 -3.89 -7.61 4.08
C GLY A 105 -5.06 -6.94 3.40
N GLN A 106 -5.60 -5.90 4.01
CA GLN A 106 -6.76 -5.18 3.51
C GLN A 106 -6.54 -3.69 3.60
N LEU A 107 -6.96 -2.98 2.56
CA LEU A 107 -7.07 -1.53 2.54
C LEU A 107 -8.55 -1.19 2.49
N LYS A 108 -9.00 -0.28 3.34
CA LYS A 108 -10.37 0.22 3.31
C LYS A 108 -10.40 1.74 3.35
N GLN A 109 -11.32 2.32 2.59
CA GLN A 109 -11.45 3.76 2.48
C GLN A 109 -12.91 4.16 2.28
N SER A 110 -13.28 5.30 2.88
CA SER A 110 -14.55 5.95 2.57
C SER A 110 -14.58 6.36 1.10
N ILE A 111 -15.65 6.00 0.39
CA ILE A 111 -15.83 6.30 -1.03
C ILE A 111 -15.91 7.81 -1.25
N THR A 112 -16.68 8.51 -0.39
CA THR A 112 -16.83 9.96 -0.46
C THR A 112 -15.72 10.66 0.30
N LEU A 113 -15.05 11.61 -0.36
CA LEU A 113 -14.06 12.47 0.28
C LEU A 113 -14.75 13.55 1.13
N PRO A 114 -14.21 13.85 2.31
CA PRO A 114 -14.66 15.01 3.07
C PRO A 114 -14.22 16.30 2.37
N PRO A 115 -14.94 17.44 2.57
CA PRO A 115 -14.69 18.68 1.85
C PRO A 115 -13.26 19.23 1.94
N HIS A 116 -12.54 18.95 3.04
CA HIS A 116 -11.17 19.42 3.22
C HIS A 116 -10.13 18.62 2.41
N LEU A 117 -10.49 17.43 1.94
CA LEU A 117 -9.67 16.60 1.06
C LEU A 117 -10.13 16.66 -0.40
N ASP A 118 -11.35 17.15 -0.63
CA ASP A 118 -11.88 17.37 -1.97
C ASP A 118 -11.30 18.65 -2.54
N THR A 119 -10.24 18.55 -3.30
CA THR A 119 -9.58 19.70 -3.92
C THR A 119 -10.41 20.37 -5.01
N GLY A 120 -11.63 19.86 -5.27
CA GLY A 120 -12.59 20.46 -6.19
C GLY A 120 -12.01 20.77 -7.57
N SER A 121 -11.07 19.95 -8.06
CA SER A 121 -10.44 20.21 -9.35
C SER A 121 -11.45 20.02 -10.47
N SER A 122 -12.15 21.10 -10.79
CA SER A 122 -13.01 21.21 -11.97
C SER A 122 -12.20 21.10 -13.29
N ASN A 123 -10.88 21.04 -13.21
CA ASN A 123 -9.99 20.91 -14.35
C ASN A 123 -9.87 19.43 -14.77
N PHE A 124 -10.57 19.08 -15.82
CA PHE A 124 -10.51 17.75 -16.45
C PHE A 124 -9.08 17.26 -16.73
N ALA A 125 -8.17 18.16 -17.07
CA ALA A 125 -6.77 17.84 -17.34
C ALA A 125 -5.96 17.41 -16.11
N LEU A 126 -6.44 17.75 -14.90
CA LEU A 126 -5.79 17.42 -13.62
C LEU A 126 -6.52 16.30 -12.87
N HIS A 127 -7.52 15.68 -13.49
CA HIS A 127 -8.26 14.59 -12.90
C HIS A 127 -7.39 13.33 -12.86
N THR A 128 -6.87 13.02 -11.69
CA THR A 128 -6.14 11.76 -11.44
C THR A 128 -7.10 10.71 -10.89
N PHE A 129 -6.78 9.44 -11.14
CA PHE A 129 -7.58 8.33 -10.65
C PHE A 129 -7.51 8.23 -9.12
N ARG A 130 -8.67 8.12 -8.49
CA ARG A 130 -8.83 7.74 -7.10
C ARG A 130 -9.67 6.48 -7.02
N GLY A 131 -9.15 5.43 -6.42
CA GLY A 131 -9.83 4.15 -6.33
C GLY A 131 -8.89 3.01 -5.96
N ALA A 132 -9.37 1.79 -6.11
CA ALA A 132 -8.57 0.59 -5.93
C ALA A 132 -7.82 0.21 -7.21
N ALA A 133 -6.76 -0.57 -7.06
CA ALA A 133 -5.99 -1.12 -8.16
C ALA A 133 -5.33 -2.43 -7.74
N TYR A 134 -4.95 -3.24 -8.70
CA TYR A 134 -4.22 -4.47 -8.45
C TYR A 134 -3.28 -4.82 -9.60
N SER A 135 -2.36 -5.73 -9.34
CA SER A 135 -1.46 -6.32 -10.33
C SER A 135 -1.44 -7.83 -10.16
N THR A 136 -1.46 -8.52 -11.27
CA THR A 136 -1.27 -9.97 -11.35
C THR A 136 -0.20 -10.28 -12.40
N PRO A 137 0.31 -11.51 -12.51
CA PRO A 137 1.23 -11.88 -13.58
C PRO A 137 0.69 -11.65 -14.99
N ASP A 138 -0.63 -11.77 -15.18
CA ASP A 138 -1.28 -11.59 -16.47
C ASP A 138 -1.67 -10.13 -16.73
N GLU A 139 -2.00 -9.39 -15.69
CA GLU A 139 -2.47 -8.01 -15.75
C GLU A 139 -1.55 -7.12 -14.92
N LYS A 140 -0.62 -6.44 -15.59
CA LYS A 140 0.42 -5.62 -14.93
C LYS A 140 -0.12 -4.53 -14.02
N TYR A 141 -1.25 -3.93 -14.42
CA TYR A 141 -1.90 -2.86 -13.68
C TYR A 141 -3.35 -2.71 -14.11
N GLU A 142 -4.27 -2.95 -13.20
CA GLU A 142 -5.71 -2.80 -13.40
C GLU A 142 -6.33 -1.89 -12.34
N LYS A 143 -7.09 -0.91 -12.81
CA LYS A 143 -7.87 -0.01 -11.96
C LYS A 143 -9.21 -0.65 -11.60
N TYR A 144 -9.64 -0.46 -10.35
CA TYR A 144 -10.94 -0.91 -9.87
C TYR A 144 -11.67 0.24 -9.17
N LYS A 145 -12.70 0.77 -9.79
CA LYS A 145 -13.40 1.98 -9.32
C LYS A 145 -14.16 1.73 -8.03
N PHE A 146 -14.21 2.72 -7.15
CA PHE A 146 -15.02 2.65 -5.94
C PHE A 146 -16.51 2.50 -6.22
N ASP A 147 -17.02 3.12 -7.28
CA ASP A 147 -18.42 2.96 -7.70
C ASP A 147 -18.75 1.49 -8.04
N THR A 148 -17.86 0.81 -8.72
CA THR A 148 -17.99 -0.61 -9.03
C THR A 148 -18.07 -1.46 -7.76
N ILE A 149 -17.27 -1.14 -6.74
CA ILE A 149 -17.31 -1.79 -5.43
C ILE A 149 -18.63 -1.46 -4.71
N ALA A 150 -19.08 -0.20 -4.77
CA ALA A 150 -20.34 0.25 -4.18
C ALA A 150 -21.55 -0.49 -4.76
N ASP A 151 -21.52 -0.82 -6.05
CA ASP A 151 -22.55 -1.59 -6.76
C ASP A 151 -22.46 -3.10 -6.47
N ASN A 152 -21.59 -3.52 -5.55
CA ASN A 152 -21.33 -4.92 -5.19
C ASN A 152 -20.81 -5.80 -6.35
N GLU A 153 -20.23 -5.19 -7.36
CA GLU A 153 -19.46 -5.89 -8.37
C GLU A 153 -18.06 -6.14 -7.82
N ASN A 154 -17.88 -7.27 -7.14
CA ASN A 154 -16.67 -7.54 -6.39
C ASN A 154 -15.64 -8.32 -7.22
N LEU A 155 -14.39 -7.91 -7.10
CA LEU A 155 -13.25 -8.68 -7.57
C LEU A 155 -13.08 -9.92 -6.71
N ASN A 156 -12.80 -11.05 -7.34
CA ASN A 156 -12.45 -12.30 -6.68
C ASN A 156 -11.60 -13.14 -7.64
N ILE A 157 -10.29 -12.94 -7.57
CA ILE A 157 -9.33 -13.59 -8.47
C ILE A 157 -8.19 -14.21 -7.70
N SER A 158 -7.57 -15.22 -8.31
CA SER A 158 -6.35 -15.84 -7.79
C SER A 158 -5.13 -15.26 -8.50
N SER A 159 -4.09 -14.92 -7.73
CA SER A 159 -2.84 -14.39 -8.25
C SER A 159 -1.64 -15.01 -7.55
N LYS A 160 -0.65 -15.40 -8.35
CA LYS A 160 0.66 -15.80 -7.85
C LYS A 160 1.59 -14.59 -7.94
N GLY A 161 1.86 -13.95 -6.80
CA GLY A 161 2.52 -12.65 -6.77
C GLY A 161 1.56 -11.49 -7.01
N GLY A 162 2.08 -10.34 -7.40
CA GLY A 162 1.29 -9.13 -7.59
C GLY A 162 1.05 -8.36 -6.30
N TRP A 163 0.13 -7.42 -6.36
CA TRP A 163 -0.21 -6.54 -5.23
C TRP A 163 -1.64 -6.00 -5.38
N VAL A 164 -2.17 -5.49 -4.28
CA VAL A 164 -3.43 -4.73 -4.21
C VAL A 164 -3.15 -3.35 -3.64
N ALA A 165 -3.83 -2.33 -4.13
CA ALA A 165 -3.56 -0.94 -3.78
C ALA A 165 -4.83 -0.08 -3.68
N MET A 166 -4.71 1.03 -2.97
CA MET A 166 -5.60 2.18 -3.06
C MET A 166 -4.82 3.42 -3.43
N LEU A 167 -5.34 4.16 -4.40
CA LEU A 167 -4.68 5.29 -5.04
C LEU A 167 -5.41 6.58 -4.75
N GLN A 168 -4.65 7.62 -4.48
CA GLN A 168 -5.08 9.01 -4.40
C GLN A 168 -4.24 9.86 -5.38
N GLN A 169 -4.47 11.16 -5.40
CA GLN A 169 -3.79 12.07 -6.33
C GLN A 169 -2.25 12.06 -6.20
N TYR A 170 -1.73 11.99 -4.96
CA TYR A 170 -0.28 12.07 -4.68
C TYR A 170 0.23 10.94 -3.81
N PHE A 171 -0.65 10.12 -3.28
CA PHE A 171 -0.33 9.08 -2.32
C PHE A 171 -0.94 7.74 -2.73
N ALA A 172 -0.23 6.70 -2.38
CA ALA A 172 -0.71 5.34 -2.56
C ALA A 172 -0.49 4.51 -1.29
N THR A 173 -1.37 3.55 -1.09
CA THR A 173 -1.15 2.43 -0.18
C THR A 173 -1.24 1.14 -0.96
N ALA A 174 -0.40 0.17 -0.64
CA ALA A 174 -0.41 -1.13 -1.29
C ALA A 174 0.03 -2.24 -0.36
N TRP A 175 -0.63 -3.39 -0.45
CA TRP A 175 -0.18 -4.63 0.16
C TRP A 175 0.48 -5.52 -0.88
N ILE A 176 1.70 -5.94 -0.60
CA ILE A 176 2.50 -6.84 -1.43
C ILE A 176 2.76 -8.11 -0.62
N PRO A 177 2.05 -9.20 -0.91
CA PRO A 177 2.31 -10.49 -0.27
C PRO A 177 3.63 -11.09 -0.76
N HIS A 178 4.41 -11.63 0.16
CA HIS A 178 5.66 -12.33 -0.12
C HIS A 178 5.52 -13.81 0.24
N ASN A 179 4.97 -14.59 -0.68
CA ASN A 179 4.88 -16.04 -0.58
C ASN A 179 4.98 -16.67 -1.97
N ASP A 180 5.29 -17.94 -1.99
CA ASP A 180 5.41 -18.72 -3.23
C ASP A 180 4.07 -19.28 -3.70
N GLY A 181 3.02 -19.12 -2.90
CA GLY A 181 1.68 -19.62 -3.18
C GLY A 181 0.81 -18.65 -3.95
N THR A 182 -0.40 -19.10 -4.20
CA THR A 182 -1.45 -18.30 -4.81
C THR A 182 -2.21 -17.53 -3.74
N ASN A 183 -2.43 -16.25 -3.96
CA ASN A 183 -3.26 -15.41 -3.10
C ASN A 183 -4.61 -15.16 -3.78
N ASN A 184 -5.65 -15.00 -2.96
CA ASN A 184 -6.93 -14.50 -3.44
C ASN A 184 -6.94 -12.96 -3.30
N PHE A 185 -7.15 -12.25 -4.41
CA PHE A 185 -7.39 -10.81 -4.42
C PHE A 185 -8.87 -10.55 -4.50
N TYR A 186 -9.37 -9.70 -3.64
CA TYR A 186 -10.80 -9.40 -3.51
C TYR A 186 -11.06 -7.93 -3.28
N THR A 187 -12.23 -7.47 -3.71
CA THR A 187 -12.83 -6.22 -3.28
C THR A 187 -14.10 -6.50 -2.50
N ALA A 188 -14.48 -5.60 -1.62
CA ALA A 188 -15.70 -5.72 -0.84
C ALA A 188 -16.32 -4.35 -0.55
N ASN A 189 -17.66 -4.30 -0.60
CA ASN A 189 -18.43 -3.21 -0.05
C ASN A 189 -18.70 -3.53 1.42
N LEU A 190 -18.05 -2.81 2.32
CA LEU A 190 -18.18 -3.03 3.77
C LEU A 190 -19.41 -2.35 4.37
N GLY A 191 -20.24 -1.70 3.57
CA GLY A 191 -21.35 -0.89 4.03
C GLY A 191 -20.92 0.51 4.49
N ASN A 192 -21.88 1.38 4.76
CA ASN A 192 -21.65 2.75 5.21
C ASN A 192 -20.73 3.58 4.29
N GLY A 193 -20.75 3.29 3.00
CA GLY A 193 -19.92 3.98 2.01
C GLY A 193 -18.43 3.67 2.12
N ILE A 194 -18.05 2.47 2.60
CA ILE A 194 -16.66 2.03 2.74
C ILE A 194 -16.36 0.94 1.74
N ALA A 195 -15.37 1.17 0.88
CA ALA A 195 -14.84 0.19 -0.06
C ALA A 195 -13.55 -0.43 0.50
N ALA A 196 -13.34 -1.70 0.18
CA ALA A 196 -12.13 -2.43 0.55
C ALA A 196 -11.54 -3.17 -0.65
N ILE A 197 -10.22 -3.28 -0.66
CA ILE A 197 -9.47 -4.22 -1.49
C ILE A 197 -8.45 -4.93 -0.61
N GLY A 198 -8.22 -6.20 -0.86
CA GLY A 198 -7.28 -6.96 -0.04
C GLY A 198 -6.84 -8.25 -0.69
N TYR A 199 -5.94 -8.93 0.01
CA TYR A 199 -5.52 -10.29 -0.34
C TYR A 199 -5.67 -11.22 0.84
N LYS A 200 -5.85 -12.49 0.55
CA LYS A 200 -5.77 -13.59 1.49
C LYS A 200 -4.88 -14.68 0.91
N SER A 201 -3.88 -15.10 1.68
CA SER A 201 -2.99 -16.18 1.26
C SER A 201 -3.64 -17.54 1.36
N GLN A 202 -3.08 -18.52 0.63
CA GLN A 202 -3.37 -19.92 0.91
C GLN A 202 -2.92 -20.28 2.33
N PRO A 203 -3.60 -21.23 2.98
CA PRO A 203 -3.21 -21.69 4.30
C PRO A 203 -1.79 -22.29 4.30
N VAL A 204 -1.03 -21.93 5.31
CA VAL A 204 0.26 -22.55 5.64
C VAL A 204 0.04 -23.45 6.86
N LEU A 205 0.53 -24.68 6.78
CA LEU A 205 0.53 -25.62 7.91
C LEU A 205 1.79 -25.45 8.73
N VAL A 206 1.63 -25.12 10.00
CA VAL A 206 2.71 -25.04 10.97
C VAL A 206 2.65 -26.31 11.82
N GLN A 207 3.61 -27.21 11.63
CA GLN A 207 3.65 -28.49 12.33
C GLN A 207 3.94 -28.31 13.84
N PRO A 208 3.52 -29.26 14.69
CA PRO A 208 3.85 -29.21 16.11
C PRO A 208 5.34 -29.05 16.39
N GLY A 209 5.66 -28.13 17.30
CA GLY A 209 7.04 -27.81 17.66
C GLY A 209 7.82 -26.98 16.64
N GLN A 210 7.19 -26.60 15.54
CA GLN A 210 7.81 -25.79 14.49
C GLN A 210 7.33 -24.33 14.50
N THR A 211 8.11 -23.50 13.84
CA THR A 211 7.79 -22.08 13.60
C THR A 211 7.54 -21.85 12.11
N GLY A 212 6.40 -21.25 11.77
CA GLY A 212 6.10 -20.80 10.43
C GLY A 212 6.35 -19.31 10.30
N ALA A 213 6.90 -18.87 9.17
CA ALA A 213 7.12 -17.47 8.84
C ALA A 213 6.26 -17.05 7.64
N MET A 214 5.63 -15.88 7.75
CA MET A 214 4.80 -15.30 6.70
C MET A 214 5.08 -13.80 6.62
N ASN A 215 5.36 -13.31 5.42
CA ASN A 215 5.86 -11.95 5.21
C ASN A 215 5.00 -11.18 4.21
N SER A 216 4.87 -9.89 4.42
CA SER A 216 4.26 -8.95 3.50
C SER A 216 4.92 -7.58 3.60
N THR A 217 4.69 -6.75 2.59
CA THR A 217 5.13 -5.35 2.60
C THR A 217 3.92 -4.45 2.40
N LEU A 218 3.85 -3.39 3.20
CA LEU A 218 2.91 -2.29 3.05
C LEU A 218 3.66 -1.08 2.49
N TRP A 219 3.29 -0.64 1.29
CA TRP A 219 3.63 0.70 0.84
C TRP A 219 2.62 1.68 1.42
N VAL A 220 3.09 2.74 2.07
CA VAL A 220 2.25 3.79 2.62
C VAL A 220 2.98 5.13 2.50
N GLY A 221 2.67 5.89 1.47
CA GLY A 221 3.38 7.13 1.21
C GLY A 221 3.11 7.77 -0.14
N PRO A 222 3.91 8.78 -0.48
CA PRO A 222 3.79 9.48 -1.75
C PRO A 222 4.14 8.57 -2.94
N GLU A 223 3.59 8.90 -4.08
CA GLU A 223 3.82 8.18 -5.34
C GLU A 223 5.20 8.51 -5.93
N ILE A 224 6.24 7.90 -5.38
CA ILE A 224 7.63 8.04 -5.85
C ILE A 224 7.97 6.82 -6.72
N GLN A 225 7.95 7.00 -8.04
CA GLN A 225 8.08 5.93 -9.03
C GLN A 225 9.28 5.01 -8.77
N ASP A 226 10.46 5.57 -8.60
CA ASP A 226 11.69 4.78 -8.48
C ASP A 226 11.67 3.90 -7.22
N LYS A 227 11.14 4.42 -6.11
CA LYS A 227 10.98 3.66 -4.86
C LYS A 227 9.88 2.61 -4.95
N MET A 228 8.76 2.94 -5.61
CA MET A 228 7.66 2.01 -5.82
C MET A 228 8.07 0.84 -6.72
N ALA A 229 8.81 1.11 -7.79
CA ALA A 229 9.36 0.08 -8.69
C ALA A 229 10.33 -0.87 -7.97
N ALA A 230 11.08 -0.37 -7.00
CA ALA A 230 11.99 -1.19 -6.19
C ALA A 230 11.27 -2.12 -5.20
N VAL A 231 10.05 -1.76 -4.77
CA VAL A 231 9.27 -2.52 -3.80
C VAL A 231 8.51 -3.67 -4.45
N ALA A 232 7.87 -3.41 -5.59
CA ALA A 232 7.13 -4.43 -6.32
C ALA A 232 7.08 -4.14 -7.82
N PRO A 233 7.11 -5.19 -8.68
CA PRO A 233 6.94 -5.02 -10.12
C PRO A 233 5.62 -4.31 -10.44
N HIS A 234 5.69 -3.32 -11.32
CA HIS A 234 4.53 -2.57 -11.83
C HIS A 234 3.82 -1.65 -10.83
N LEU A 235 4.29 -1.55 -9.57
CA LEU A 235 3.73 -0.62 -8.60
C LEU A 235 3.96 0.84 -9.02
N ASP A 236 5.04 1.12 -9.74
CA ASP A 236 5.35 2.42 -10.34
C ASP A 236 4.33 2.86 -11.41
N LEU A 237 3.58 1.93 -12.00
CA LEU A 237 2.54 2.22 -12.98
C LEU A 237 1.31 2.91 -12.37
N THR A 238 1.17 2.88 -11.06
CA THR A 238 0.08 3.55 -10.33
C THR A 238 0.19 5.06 -10.34
N VAL A 239 1.38 5.60 -10.62
CA VAL A 239 1.60 7.04 -10.76
C VAL A 239 0.85 7.55 -11.98
N ASP A 240 -0.20 8.32 -11.74
CA ASP A 240 -1.10 8.80 -12.79
C ASP A 240 -0.71 10.20 -13.24
N TYR A 241 -0.30 10.32 -14.50
CA TYR A 241 0.01 11.61 -15.14
C TYR A 241 -1.21 12.24 -15.82
N GLY A 242 -2.40 11.68 -15.60
CA GLY A 242 -3.61 12.08 -16.31
C GLY A 242 -3.62 11.62 -17.78
N TRP A 243 -4.56 12.12 -18.56
CA TRP A 243 -4.72 11.72 -19.95
C TRP A 243 -3.56 12.17 -20.86
N LEU A 244 -2.81 13.21 -20.46
CA LEU A 244 -1.62 13.70 -21.17
C LEU A 244 -0.34 12.93 -20.84
N TRP A 245 -0.44 11.72 -20.30
CA TRP A 245 0.70 10.89 -19.88
C TRP A 245 1.78 10.73 -20.96
N PHE A 246 1.37 10.63 -22.22
CA PHE A 246 2.26 10.46 -23.36
C PHE A 246 3.16 11.69 -23.64
N ILE A 247 2.78 12.88 -23.14
CA ILE A 247 3.59 14.09 -23.15
C ILE A 247 4.33 14.26 -21.83
N SER A 248 3.63 14.05 -20.71
CA SER A 248 4.14 14.31 -19.37
C SER A 248 5.31 13.40 -18.98
N GLN A 249 5.24 12.12 -19.33
CA GLN A 249 6.32 11.17 -19.02
C GLN A 249 7.65 11.51 -19.72
N PRO A 250 7.71 11.75 -21.04
CA PRO A 250 8.94 12.16 -21.70
C PRO A 250 9.50 13.48 -21.17
N LEU A 251 8.62 14.46 -20.90
CA LEU A 251 9.03 15.74 -20.32
C LEU A 251 9.61 15.58 -18.92
N PHE A 252 9.01 14.76 -18.08
CA PHE A 252 9.51 14.50 -16.75
C PHE A 252 10.85 13.76 -16.75
N LYS A 253 11.03 12.80 -17.65
CA LYS A 253 12.32 12.12 -17.86
C LYS A 253 13.40 13.10 -18.31
N LEU A 254 13.06 13.99 -19.27
CA LEU A 254 13.97 15.04 -19.75
C LEU A 254 14.32 16.02 -18.62
N LEU A 255 13.35 16.42 -17.79
CA LEU A 255 13.56 17.27 -16.63
C LEU A 255 14.50 16.63 -15.60
N LYS A 256 14.33 15.36 -15.28
CA LYS A 256 15.23 14.60 -14.40
C LYS A 256 16.65 14.53 -14.99
N TRP A 257 16.76 14.30 -16.28
CA TRP A 257 18.04 14.25 -16.96
C TRP A 257 18.77 15.61 -16.90
N ILE A 258 18.08 16.71 -17.18
CA ILE A 258 18.63 18.07 -17.05
C ILE A 258 19.03 18.34 -15.59
N HIS A 259 18.20 17.97 -14.61
CA HIS A 259 18.49 18.14 -13.19
C HIS A 259 19.77 17.40 -12.77
N SER A 260 20.08 16.25 -13.37
CA SER A 260 21.31 15.49 -13.07
C SER A 260 22.59 16.26 -13.39
N PHE A 261 22.54 17.20 -14.32
CA PHE A 261 23.66 18.08 -14.71
C PHE A 261 23.67 19.40 -13.95
N VAL A 262 22.50 19.97 -13.70
CA VAL A 262 22.37 21.34 -13.15
C VAL A 262 22.26 21.33 -11.64
N GLY A 263 21.76 20.22 -11.04
CA GLY A 263 21.61 20.07 -9.59
C GLY A 263 20.55 20.98 -8.94
N ASN A 264 19.78 21.73 -9.74
CA ASN A 264 18.77 22.67 -9.27
C ASN A 264 17.49 22.54 -10.09
N TRP A 265 16.38 22.28 -9.42
CA TRP A 265 15.09 22.12 -10.08
C TRP A 265 14.57 23.38 -10.77
N GLY A 266 14.80 24.55 -10.20
CA GLY A 266 14.41 25.83 -10.79
C GLY A 266 15.08 26.08 -12.13
N PHE A 267 16.38 25.93 -12.21
CA PHE A 267 17.13 26.05 -13.47
C PHE A 267 16.73 24.96 -14.48
N SER A 268 16.48 23.74 -14.02
CA SER A 268 16.03 22.65 -14.88
C SER A 268 14.69 22.97 -15.53
N ILE A 269 13.74 23.57 -14.82
CA ILE A 269 12.44 24.01 -15.34
C ILE A 269 12.62 25.12 -16.38
N ILE A 270 13.50 26.07 -16.14
CA ILE A 270 13.82 27.16 -17.09
C ILE A 270 14.39 26.57 -18.38
N ILE A 271 15.36 25.68 -18.29
CA ILE A 271 16.00 25.04 -19.44
C ILE A 271 14.97 24.24 -20.27
N ILE A 272 14.12 23.42 -19.61
CA ILE A 272 13.11 22.64 -20.33
C ILE A 272 12.08 23.54 -21.00
N THR A 273 11.74 24.67 -20.40
CA THR A 273 10.84 25.66 -20.99
C THR A 273 11.41 26.24 -22.29
N PHE A 274 12.70 26.57 -22.32
CA PHE A 274 13.37 27.02 -23.55
C PHE A 274 13.39 25.94 -24.62
N ILE A 275 13.68 24.69 -24.25
CA ILE A 275 13.70 23.55 -25.18
C ILE A 275 12.31 23.34 -25.80
N VAL A 276 11.26 23.30 -24.99
CA VAL A 276 9.88 23.09 -25.45
C VAL A 276 9.43 24.23 -26.35
N ARG A 277 9.70 25.49 -25.98
CA ARG A 277 9.36 26.65 -26.81
C ARG A 277 10.13 26.66 -28.13
N GLY A 278 11.41 26.26 -28.11
CA GLY A 278 12.21 26.13 -29.32
C GLY A 278 11.64 25.10 -30.29
N ILE A 279 11.17 23.96 -29.79
CA ILE A 279 10.54 22.90 -30.58
C ILE A 279 9.18 23.37 -31.13
N MET A 280 8.42 24.10 -30.33
CA MET A 280 7.08 24.59 -30.72
C MET A 280 7.12 25.80 -31.66
N TYR A 281 8.24 26.51 -31.71
CA TYR A 281 8.37 27.75 -32.55
C TYR A 281 8.01 27.56 -34.02
N PRO A 282 8.48 26.51 -34.72
CA PRO A 282 8.11 26.31 -36.11
C PRO A 282 6.64 25.91 -36.33
N LEU A 283 5.96 25.44 -35.30
CA LEU A 283 4.54 25.06 -35.35
C LEU A 283 3.60 26.24 -35.06
N THR A 284 4.11 27.31 -34.44
CA THR A 284 3.32 28.50 -34.06
C THR A 284 3.53 29.69 -34.98
N LYS A 285 4.40 29.54 -36.00
CA LYS A 285 4.65 30.52 -37.04
C LYS A 285 3.88 30.09 -38.31
#